data_bc9a3121b75ef408168fe523cb6d319e
#
_entry.id   bc9a3121b75ef408168fe523cb6d319e
#
_cell.length_a   1.000
_cell.length_b   1.000
_cell.length_c   1.000
_cell.angle_alpha   90.00
_cell.angle_beta   90.00
_cell.angle_gamma   90.00
#
_symmetry.space_group_name_H-M   'P 1'
#
loop_
_entity.id
_entity.type
_entity.pdbx_description
1 polymer ?
#
loop_
_entity_poly.entity_id
_entity_poly.type
_entity_poly.pdbx_seq_one_letter_code
_entity_poly.pdbx_strand_id
1 'polypeptide(L)'
;LTKSTSCRILAESGTSLVKRRDVKPTAKLLWAAAANGYHQGAAGFGLHDMVRSQELTFLKDMYDVLRPLGSPELLAGVDKIYHVRDQPRSKITFGSGVPGVRPVLPQSLEEGKPQRIPLRIADDLQHMNSLGRVKVVKLRLRLVNLEPSRNQLKIELNDKTLPDDLLNITDLNYRFVKEGVAYQGSQIYEYRLAPDFYPKPGRNWVKVTLLNKDPDVDITFQIGDLDCSIEYRLHRHFERHPIKY
;
A
#
# COMPACT_ATOMS: atom_id res chain seq x y z
N LEU A 1 12.66 -19.02 -11.24
CA LEU A 1 12.80 -19.53 -12.62
C LEU A 1 14.13 -19.15 -13.28
N THR A 2 14.85 -18.13 -12.78
CA THR A 2 16.10 -17.64 -13.43
C THR A 2 17.39 -18.00 -12.69
N LYS A 3 17.32 -18.70 -11.57
CA LYS A 3 18.50 -19.04 -10.75
C LYS A 3 19.54 -19.92 -11.46
N SER A 4 19.15 -20.56 -12.57
CA SER A 4 20.02 -21.44 -13.37
C SER A 4 20.36 -20.89 -14.75
N THR A 5 19.98 -19.67 -15.08
CA THR A 5 20.21 -19.06 -16.39
C THR A 5 20.92 -17.72 -16.26
N SER A 6 21.66 -17.30 -17.29
CA SER A 6 22.27 -15.97 -17.37
C SER A 6 21.24 -14.84 -17.65
N CYS A 7 19.97 -15.18 -17.72
CA CYS A 7 18.89 -14.24 -18.02
C CYS A 7 18.68 -13.27 -16.84
N ARG A 8 18.73 -11.97 -17.11
CA ARG A 8 18.42 -10.94 -16.12
C ARG A 8 16.97 -10.49 -16.29
N ILE A 9 16.21 -10.48 -15.19
CA ILE A 9 14.85 -9.96 -15.17
C ILE A 9 14.90 -8.51 -14.73
N LEU A 10 14.25 -7.64 -15.50
CA LEU A 10 13.98 -6.27 -15.11
C LEU A 10 12.54 -6.19 -14.58
N ALA A 11 12.37 -5.57 -13.43
CA ALA A 11 11.03 -5.19 -12.97
C ALA A 11 10.63 -3.88 -13.65
N GLU A 12 9.36 -3.76 -13.98
CA GLU A 12 8.84 -2.55 -14.63
C GLU A 12 7.57 -2.09 -13.93
N SER A 13 7.40 -0.78 -13.83
CA SER A 13 6.15 -0.17 -13.38
C SER A 13 5.70 0.90 -14.37
N GLY A 14 4.41 0.88 -14.66
CA GLY A 14 3.77 2.00 -15.34
C GLY A 14 3.51 3.14 -14.36
N THR A 15 3.21 4.31 -14.90
CA THR A 15 2.88 5.51 -14.12
C THR A 15 1.54 5.40 -13.38
N SER A 16 0.67 4.47 -13.79
CA SER A 16 -0.62 4.20 -13.14
C SER A 16 -0.48 3.17 -12.01
N LEU A 17 0.24 3.49 -10.95
CA LEU A 17 0.37 2.63 -9.77
C LEU A 17 -0.91 2.55 -8.96
N VAL A 18 -1.70 3.63 -8.97
CA VAL A 18 -2.98 3.74 -8.27
C VAL A 18 -4.01 4.29 -9.25
N LYS A 19 -5.15 3.61 -9.40
CA LYS A 19 -6.24 4.07 -10.28
C LYS A 19 -7.24 5.00 -9.61
N ARG A 20 -7.05 5.32 -8.36
CA ARG A 20 -7.93 6.24 -7.66
C ARG A 20 -7.67 7.67 -8.12
N ARG A 21 -8.73 8.38 -8.49
CA ARG A 21 -8.65 9.78 -8.91
C ARG A 21 -8.20 10.72 -7.79
N ASP A 22 -8.37 10.28 -6.54
CA ASP A 22 -8.04 11.02 -5.33
C ASP A 22 -6.63 10.72 -4.79
N VAL A 23 -5.97 9.69 -5.29
CA VAL A 23 -4.60 9.34 -4.90
C VAL A 23 -3.67 9.59 -6.08
N LYS A 24 -2.89 10.64 -5.99
CA LYS A 24 -1.85 10.92 -6.98
C LYS A 24 -0.69 9.92 -6.81
N PRO A 25 -0.16 9.34 -7.90
CA PRO A 25 1.06 8.56 -7.82
C PRO A 25 2.17 9.43 -7.24
N THR A 26 2.86 8.92 -6.24
CA THR A 26 3.95 9.63 -5.56
C THR A 26 5.26 8.89 -5.76
N ALA A 27 6.38 9.60 -5.62
CA ALA A 27 7.70 8.98 -5.60
C ALA A 27 7.76 7.80 -4.60
N LYS A 28 7.10 7.94 -3.44
CA LYS A 28 7.05 6.90 -2.39
C LYS A 28 6.44 5.58 -2.87
N LEU A 29 5.44 5.63 -3.76
CA LEU A 29 4.83 4.43 -4.37
C LEU A 29 5.78 3.78 -5.38
N LEU A 30 6.45 4.59 -6.22
CA LEU A 30 7.45 4.12 -7.18
C LEU A 30 8.63 3.46 -6.47
N TRP A 31 9.14 4.09 -5.42
CA TRP A 31 10.23 3.54 -4.62
C TRP A 31 9.86 2.23 -3.92
N ALA A 32 8.63 2.11 -3.43
CA ALA A 32 8.13 0.86 -2.87
C ALA A 32 8.02 -0.25 -3.93
N ALA A 33 7.52 0.08 -5.13
CA ALA A 33 7.44 -0.88 -6.25
C ALA A 33 8.82 -1.36 -6.67
N ALA A 34 9.79 -0.45 -6.81
CA ALA A 34 11.17 -0.78 -7.16
C ALA A 34 11.84 -1.64 -6.08
N ALA A 35 11.70 -1.27 -4.81
CA ALA A 35 12.21 -2.05 -3.68
C ALA A 35 11.66 -3.48 -3.68
N ASN A 36 10.35 -3.65 -3.92
CA ASN A 36 9.73 -4.97 -4.06
C ASN A 36 10.26 -5.75 -5.28
N GLY A 37 10.54 -5.07 -6.40
CA GLY A 37 11.16 -5.68 -7.58
C GLY A 37 12.54 -6.25 -7.26
N TYR A 38 13.41 -5.44 -6.68
CA TYR A 38 14.75 -5.86 -6.27
C TYR A 38 14.73 -6.98 -5.23
N HIS A 39 13.87 -6.86 -4.22
CA HIS A 39 13.71 -7.91 -3.20
C HIS A 39 13.27 -9.26 -3.80
N GLN A 40 12.58 -9.25 -4.94
CA GLN A 40 12.20 -10.45 -5.68
C GLN A 40 13.25 -10.94 -6.66
N GLY A 41 14.42 -10.30 -6.70
CA GLY A 41 15.55 -10.70 -7.52
C GLY A 41 15.61 -10.04 -8.90
N ALA A 42 14.91 -8.93 -9.12
CA ALA A 42 15.08 -8.15 -10.34
C ALA A 42 16.49 -7.56 -10.39
N ALA A 43 17.11 -7.57 -11.58
CA ALA A 43 18.43 -7.00 -11.83
C ALA A 43 18.38 -5.48 -12.06
N GLY A 44 17.20 -4.92 -12.26
CA GLY A 44 16.98 -3.49 -12.47
C GLY A 44 15.49 -3.15 -12.44
N PHE A 45 15.21 -1.85 -12.46
CA PHE A 45 13.83 -1.33 -12.44
C PHE A 45 13.64 -0.30 -13.55
N GLY A 46 12.63 -0.51 -14.40
CA GLY A 46 12.25 0.37 -15.49
C GLY A 46 10.91 1.08 -15.22
N LEU A 47 10.73 2.23 -15.86
CA LEU A 47 9.49 2.96 -15.88
C LEU A 47 8.93 3.02 -17.31
N HIS A 48 7.69 2.57 -17.45
CA HIS A 48 6.99 2.60 -18.73
C HIS A 48 6.11 3.86 -18.84
N ASP A 49 6.06 4.46 -20.04
CA ASP A 49 5.20 5.62 -20.36
C ASP A 49 5.40 6.88 -19.50
N MET A 50 6.60 7.08 -18.96
CA MET A 50 6.89 8.26 -18.14
C MET A 50 6.64 9.59 -18.86
N VAL A 51 6.97 9.65 -20.15
CA VAL A 51 6.94 10.90 -20.92
C VAL A 51 5.51 11.30 -21.31
N ARG A 52 4.59 10.35 -21.36
CA ARG A 52 3.20 10.59 -21.78
C ARG A 52 2.25 10.89 -20.61
N SER A 53 2.68 10.67 -19.41
CA SER A 53 1.81 10.81 -18.24
C SER A 53 1.90 12.24 -17.72
N GLN A 54 0.86 13.03 -17.97
CA GLN A 54 0.67 14.33 -17.31
C GLN A 54 0.67 14.21 -15.77
N GLU A 55 0.47 13.00 -15.26
CA GLU A 55 0.46 12.69 -13.83
C GLU A 55 1.85 12.80 -13.18
N LEU A 56 2.93 12.71 -13.97
CA LEU A 56 4.31 12.86 -13.46
C LEU A 56 4.86 14.29 -13.62
N THR A 57 4.16 15.18 -14.29
CA THR A 57 4.60 16.58 -14.43
C THR A 57 4.66 17.36 -13.12
N PHE A 58 4.07 16.82 -12.05
CA PHE A 58 4.19 17.37 -10.69
C PHE A 58 5.50 16.97 -9.98
N LEU A 59 6.26 16.04 -10.53
CA LEU A 59 7.59 15.69 -10.01
C LEU A 59 8.58 16.73 -10.53
N LYS A 60 8.62 17.90 -9.89
CA LYS A 60 9.50 19.02 -10.25
C LYS A 60 10.96 18.61 -10.42
N ASP A 61 11.37 17.58 -9.65
CA ASP A 61 12.74 17.05 -9.63
C ASP A 61 12.73 15.58 -10.04
N MET A 62 12.44 15.34 -11.33
CA MET A 62 12.35 13.99 -11.88
C MET A 62 13.63 13.17 -11.59
N TYR A 63 14.80 13.80 -11.60
CA TYR A 63 16.07 13.13 -11.31
C TYR A 63 16.13 12.61 -9.86
N ASP A 64 15.61 13.37 -8.89
CA ASP A 64 15.58 12.94 -7.50
C ASP A 64 14.66 11.75 -7.27
N VAL A 65 13.61 11.63 -8.09
CA VAL A 65 12.72 10.45 -8.07
C VAL A 65 13.36 9.25 -8.74
N LEU A 66 14.04 9.46 -9.88
CA LEU A 66 14.65 8.38 -10.67
C LEU A 66 15.91 7.82 -10.02
N ARG A 67 16.73 8.66 -9.41
CA ARG A 67 17.99 8.25 -8.82
C ARG A 67 17.88 7.08 -7.85
N PRO A 68 16.96 7.04 -6.88
CA PRO A 68 16.81 5.90 -5.98
C PRO A 68 16.38 4.61 -6.70
N LEU A 69 15.72 4.71 -7.86
CA LEU A 69 15.27 3.54 -8.60
C LEU A 69 16.41 2.72 -9.20
N GLY A 70 17.60 3.30 -9.30
CA GLY A 70 18.76 2.66 -9.93
C GLY A 70 19.41 1.54 -9.13
N SER A 71 19.22 1.50 -7.80
CA SER A 71 19.79 0.43 -6.97
C SER A 71 19.03 0.22 -5.67
N PRO A 72 19.08 -1.00 -5.09
CA PRO A 72 18.47 -1.27 -3.80
C PRO A 72 19.09 -0.47 -2.65
N GLU A 73 20.39 -0.16 -2.72
CA GLU A 73 21.11 0.62 -1.71
C GLU A 73 20.59 2.06 -1.65
N LEU A 74 20.30 2.67 -2.80
CA LEU A 74 19.73 4.00 -2.88
C LEU A 74 18.28 4.04 -2.41
N LEU A 75 17.56 2.91 -2.52
CA LEU A 75 16.20 2.76 -2.00
C LEU A 75 16.19 2.53 -0.48
N ALA A 76 17.29 2.09 0.12
CA ALA A 76 17.35 1.88 1.56
C ALA A 76 17.19 3.21 2.30
N GLY A 77 16.21 3.27 3.21
CA GLY A 77 15.99 4.45 4.06
C GLY A 77 15.36 5.66 3.35
N VAL A 78 14.80 5.53 2.15
CA VAL A 78 13.86 6.53 1.61
C VAL A 78 12.43 6.17 1.99
N ASP A 79 11.59 7.19 2.16
CA ASP A 79 10.19 6.99 2.52
C ASP A 79 9.44 6.20 1.44
N LYS A 80 8.58 5.28 1.85
CA LYS A 80 7.85 4.41 0.92
C LYS A 80 6.38 4.26 1.31
N ILE A 81 5.55 3.98 0.31
CA ILE A 81 4.16 3.56 0.50
C ILE A 81 3.99 2.24 -0.25
N TYR A 82 3.84 1.15 0.48
CA TYR A 82 3.51 -0.16 -0.06
C TYR A 82 1.99 -0.28 -0.15
N HIS A 83 1.49 -0.26 -1.38
CA HIS A 83 0.05 -0.27 -1.64
C HIS A 83 -0.40 -1.61 -2.24
N VAL A 84 -1.51 -2.14 -1.73
CA VAL A 84 -2.18 -3.31 -2.31
C VAL A 84 -3.20 -2.83 -3.32
N ARG A 85 -3.04 -3.26 -4.56
CA ARG A 85 -3.84 -2.79 -5.68
C ARG A 85 -5.30 -3.22 -5.56
N ASP A 86 -6.18 -2.27 -5.77
CA ASP A 86 -7.64 -2.41 -5.67
C ASP A 86 -8.33 -2.90 -6.95
N GLN A 87 -7.69 -2.81 -8.11
CA GLN A 87 -8.34 -3.22 -9.36
C GLN A 87 -7.40 -3.99 -10.29
N PRO A 88 -7.94 -4.99 -11.03
CA PRO A 88 -7.27 -5.48 -12.21
C PRO A 88 -7.30 -4.36 -13.24
N ARG A 89 -6.24 -4.12 -13.94
CA ARG A 89 -6.40 -3.49 -15.25
C ARG A 89 -7.37 -4.35 -16.04
N SER A 90 -8.53 -3.77 -16.33
CA SER A 90 -9.49 -4.37 -17.22
C SER A 90 -8.77 -4.87 -18.46
N LYS A 91 -9.00 -6.15 -18.79
CA LYS A 91 -9.05 -6.68 -20.16
C LYS A 91 -7.99 -6.20 -21.16
N ILE A 92 -6.78 -5.88 -20.76
CA ILE A 92 -5.69 -5.92 -21.72
C ILE A 92 -5.29 -7.39 -21.82
N THR A 93 -6.07 -8.12 -22.53
CA THR A 93 -5.62 -9.29 -23.26
C THR A 93 -4.64 -8.80 -24.31
N PHE A 94 -3.42 -8.52 -23.94
CA PHE A 94 -2.35 -8.77 -24.88
C PHE A 94 -2.45 -10.26 -25.16
N GLY A 95 -2.58 -10.67 -26.42
CA GLY A 95 -2.89 -12.03 -26.86
C GLY A 95 -1.93 -13.15 -26.43
N SER A 96 -1.42 -13.09 -25.23
CA SER A 96 -0.39 -13.93 -24.64
C SER A 96 -0.92 -14.91 -23.59
N GLY A 97 -2.24 -15.08 -23.45
CA GLY A 97 -2.78 -16.13 -22.57
C GLY A 97 -2.35 -16.10 -21.10
N VAL A 98 -1.74 -15.00 -20.65
CA VAL A 98 -1.38 -14.83 -19.24
C VAL A 98 -2.67 -14.66 -18.46
N PRO A 99 -3.03 -15.58 -17.54
CA PRO A 99 -4.23 -15.43 -16.72
C PRO A 99 -4.15 -14.07 -16.00
N GLY A 100 -5.16 -13.22 -16.20
CA GLY A 100 -5.22 -11.90 -15.57
C GLY A 100 -5.01 -12.03 -14.08
N VAL A 101 -4.08 -11.25 -13.53
CA VAL A 101 -3.89 -11.18 -12.08
C VAL A 101 -5.21 -10.70 -11.48
N ARG A 102 -5.88 -11.58 -10.72
CA ARG A 102 -7.12 -11.20 -10.03
C ARG A 102 -6.83 -10.10 -9.03
N PRO A 103 -7.69 -9.09 -8.90
CA PRO A 103 -7.54 -8.08 -7.88
C PRO A 103 -7.59 -8.74 -6.51
N VAL A 104 -6.80 -8.22 -5.61
CA VAL A 104 -6.88 -8.63 -4.21
C VAL A 104 -7.97 -7.84 -3.49
N LEU A 105 -8.18 -6.59 -3.88
CA LEU A 105 -9.17 -5.67 -3.37
C LEU A 105 -10.09 -5.15 -4.51
N PRO A 106 -11.35 -4.74 -4.22
CA PRO A 106 -11.98 -4.78 -2.89
C PRO A 106 -12.38 -6.20 -2.45
N GLN A 107 -12.47 -6.43 -1.13
CA GLN A 107 -12.98 -7.66 -0.54
C GLN A 107 -14.18 -7.35 0.34
N SER A 108 -15.27 -8.12 0.18
CA SER A 108 -16.44 -8.03 1.04
C SER A 108 -16.16 -8.65 2.40
N LEU A 109 -16.70 -8.03 3.45
CA LEU A 109 -16.64 -8.53 4.81
C LEU A 109 -17.96 -9.22 5.15
N GLU A 110 -17.86 -10.46 5.62
CA GLU A 110 -18.95 -11.22 6.20
C GLU A 110 -18.66 -11.47 7.68
N GLU A 111 -19.70 -11.43 8.52
CA GLU A 111 -19.55 -11.66 9.95
C GLU A 111 -18.94 -13.03 10.23
N GLY A 112 -17.96 -13.06 11.12
CA GLY A 112 -17.24 -14.26 11.52
C GLY A 112 -16.25 -14.82 10.48
N LYS A 113 -16.24 -14.30 9.23
CA LYS A 113 -15.34 -14.80 8.18
C LYS A 113 -14.11 -13.91 7.99
N PRO A 114 -12.91 -14.40 8.31
CA PRO A 114 -11.69 -13.61 8.13
C PRO A 114 -11.34 -13.44 6.65
N GLN A 115 -11.02 -12.21 6.26
CA GLN A 115 -10.42 -11.89 4.96
C GLN A 115 -8.92 -11.72 5.11
N ARG A 116 -8.13 -12.37 4.24
CA ARG A 116 -6.66 -12.30 4.25
C ARG A 116 -6.15 -11.57 3.02
N ILE A 117 -5.41 -10.50 3.26
CA ILE A 117 -4.86 -9.63 2.23
C ILE A 117 -3.34 -9.73 2.26
N PRO A 118 -2.68 -10.12 1.15
CA PRO A 118 -1.22 -10.15 1.09
C PRO A 118 -0.67 -8.73 0.97
N LEU A 119 0.30 -8.40 1.82
CA LEU A 119 1.05 -7.15 1.79
C LEU A 119 2.54 -7.49 1.65
N ARG A 120 3.17 -7.02 0.57
CA ARG A 120 4.59 -7.24 0.36
C ARG A 120 5.38 -5.99 0.73
N ILE A 121 6.37 -6.17 1.61
CA ILE A 121 7.28 -5.12 2.08
C ILE A 121 8.71 -5.58 1.79
N ALA A 122 9.51 -4.76 1.13
CA ALA A 122 10.91 -5.09 0.86
C ALA A 122 11.85 -4.69 2.00
N ASP A 123 11.46 -3.66 2.77
CA ASP A 123 12.31 -3.09 3.81
C ASP A 123 12.46 -4.02 5.03
N ASP A 124 13.69 -4.14 5.52
CA ASP A 124 13.98 -4.74 6.82
C ASP A 124 13.82 -3.67 7.93
N LEU A 125 12.58 -3.56 8.42
CA LEU A 125 12.22 -2.55 9.41
C LEU A 125 12.84 -2.82 10.78
N GLN A 126 13.10 -4.07 11.14
CA GLN A 126 13.75 -4.40 12.41
C GLN A 126 15.21 -3.94 12.40
N HIS A 127 15.92 -4.22 11.32
CA HIS A 127 17.29 -3.73 11.14
C HIS A 127 17.33 -2.20 11.10
N MET A 128 16.47 -1.56 10.30
CA MET A 128 16.42 -0.10 10.22
C MET A 128 16.04 0.56 11.55
N ASN A 129 15.19 -0.08 12.33
CA ASN A 129 14.82 0.39 13.66
C ASN A 129 15.99 0.27 14.66
N SER A 130 16.76 -0.82 14.63
CA SER A 130 17.97 -0.98 15.48
C SER A 130 19.02 0.09 15.20
N LEU A 131 19.05 0.62 13.97
CA LEU A 131 19.88 1.75 13.58
C LEU A 131 19.27 3.12 13.96
N GLY A 132 18.08 3.14 14.57
CA GLY A 132 17.35 4.38 14.89
C GLY A 132 16.84 5.15 13.65
N ARG A 133 16.76 4.46 12.49
CA ARG A 133 16.42 5.08 11.21
C ARG A 133 14.91 5.14 10.92
N VAL A 134 14.11 4.30 11.55
CA VAL A 134 12.65 4.33 11.36
C VAL A 134 12.05 5.49 12.14
N LYS A 135 11.30 6.36 11.45
CA LYS A 135 10.56 7.47 12.07
C LYS A 135 9.15 7.02 12.45
N VAL A 136 8.43 6.47 11.49
CA VAL A 136 7.06 5.98 11.69
C VAL A 136 6.70 4.92 10.65
N VAL A 137 5.95 3.93 11.09
CA VAL A 137 5.32 2.91 10.23
C VAL A 137 3.82 2.97 10.47
N LYS A 138 3.04 3.12 9.40
CA LYS A 138 1.58 3.18 9.47
C LYS A 138 0.97 2.14 8.56
N LEU A 139 0.04 1.35 9.09
CA LEU A 139 -0.82 0.47 8.30
C LEU A 139 -2.18 1.14 8.17
N ARG A 140 -2.66 1.31 6.93
CA ARG A 140 -3.94 1.97 6.67
C ARG A 140 -4.85 1.06 5.86
N LEU A 141 -6.09 0.96 6.32
CA LEU A 141 -7.17 0.27 5.63
C LEU A 141 -8.30 1.26 5.36
N ARG A 142 -8.83 1.28 4.15
CA ARG A 142 -10.07 1.98 3.86
C ARG A 142 -11.22 0.97 3.90
N LEU A 143 -12.14 1.21 4.80
CA LEU A 143 -13.35 0.43 4.98
C LEU A 143 -14.54 1.19 4.40
N VAL A 144 -15.30 0.53 3.56
CA VAL A 144 -16.43 1.12 2.84
C VAL A 144 -17.73 0.64 3.47
N ASN A 145 -18.65 1.57 3.69
CA ASN A 145 -19.97 1.36 4.28
C ASN A 145 -19.98 0.89 5.74
N LEU A 146 -18.86 0.92 6.45
CA LEU A 146 -18.76 0.44 7.81
C LEU A 146 -18.87 1.62 8.78
N GLU A 147 -19.81 1.52 9.74
CA GLU A 147 -19.97 2.46 10.86
C GLU A 147 -19.24 1.90 12.09
N PRO A 148 -18.13 2.54 12.54
CA PRO A 148 -17.29 1.99 13.61
C PRO A 148 -18.00 1.85 14.96
N SER A 149 -18.98 2.73 15.25
CA SER A 149 -19.70 2.74 16.52
C SER A 149 -20.66 1.56 16.68
N ARG A 150 -21.04 0.92 15.57
CA ARG A 150 -22.04 -0.18 15.55
C ARG A 150 -21.47 -1.51 15.11
N ASN A 151 -20.25 -1.51 14.56
CA ASN A 151 -19.64 -2.70 14.00
C ASN A 151 -18.26 -2.92 14.62
N GLN A 152 -17.97 -4.14 15.02
CA GLN A 152 -16.70 -4.49 15.62
C GLN A 152 -15.81 -5.27 14.66
N LEU A 153 -14.57 -4.83 14.54
CA LEU A 153 -13.55 -5.48 13.72
C LEU A 153 -12.40 -6.02 14.56
N LYS A 154 -11.81 -7.10 14.10
CA LYS A 154 -10.51 -7.58 14.53
C LYS A 154 -9.55 -7.46 13.37
N ILE A 155 -8.45 -6.75 13.55
CA ILE A 155 -7.41 -6.59 12.54
C ILE A 155 -6.11 -7.19 13.05
N GLU A 156 -5.50 -8.05 12.25
CA GLU A 156 -4.28 -8.78 12.59
C GLU A 156 -3.24 -8.57 11.50
N LEU A 157 -1.99 -8.40 11.90
CA LEU A 157 -0.83 -8.40 11.00
C LEU A 157 0.07 -9.57 11.35
N ASN A 158 0.26 -10.51 10.39
CA ASN A 158 1.04 -11.74 10.60
C ASN A 158 0.58 -12.53 11.83
N ASP A 159 -0.74 -12.71 11.97
CA ASP A 159 -1.42 -13.40 13.05
C ASP A 159 -1.28 -12.76 14.46
N LYS A 160 -0.72 -11.55 14.54
CA LYS A 160 -0.75 -10.73 15.75
C LYS A 160 -1.89 -9.72 15.67
N THR A 161 -2.79 -9.74 16.65
CA THR A 161 -3.87 -8.73 16.75
C THR A 161 -3.29 -7.34 16.99
N LEU A 162 -3.70 -6.38 16.18
CA LEU A 162 -3.30 -4.99 16.37
C LEU A 162 -4.16 -4.37 17.48
N PRO A 163 -3.54 -3.76 18.49
CA PRO A 163 -4.26 -3.18 19.61
C PRO A 163 -4.91 -1.84 19.25
N ASP A 164 -6.03 -1.54 19.91
CA ASP A 164 -6.85 -0.36 19.61
C ASP A 164 -6.17 0.96 20.02
N ASP A 165 -5.23 0.93 20.95
CA ASP A 165 -4.44 2.12 21.36
C ASP A 165 -3.51 2.64 20.25
N LEU A 166 -3.23 1.81 19.24
CA LEU A 166 -2.48 2.21 18.05
C LEU A 166 -3.38 2.70 16.91
N LEU A 167 -4.73 2.59 17.06
CA LEU A 167 -5.71 2.88 16.02
C LEU A 167 -6.16 4.34 16.07
N ASN A 168 -6.17 4.97 14.90
CA ASN A 168 -6.88 6.21 14.65
C ASN A 168 -7.87 6.00 13.52
N ILE A 169 -9.13 6.41 13.70
CA ILE A 169 -10.18 6.30 12.70
C ILE A 169 -10.51 7.69 12.18
N THR A 170 -10.55 7.84 10.86
CA THR A 170 -10.88 9.09 10.20
C THR A 170 -12.01 8.86 9.21
N ASP A 171 -13.07 9.66 9.31
CA ASP A 171 -14.14 9.65 8.34
C ASP A 171 -13.72 10.29 7.03
N LEU A 172 -13.99 9.59 5.94
CA LEU A 172 -13.90 10.12 4.59
C LEU A 172 -15.31 10.37 4.06
N ASN A 173 -15.86 11.54 4.37
CA ASN A 173 -17.13 11.99 3.81
C ASN A 173 -16.92 12.47 2.37
N TYR A 174 -17.13 11.60 1.39
CA TYR A 174 -17.20 12.03 0.00
C TYR A 174 -18.55 12.70 -0.27
N ARG A 175 -18.58 14.04 -0.27
CA ARG A 175 -19.71 14.84 -0.73
C ARG A 175 -19.75 14.89 -2.27
N PHE A 176 -19.74 13.79 -2.97
CA PHE A 176 -20.05 13.77 -4.39
C PHE A 176 -21.31 12.97 -4.62
N VAL A 177 -22.45 13.65 -4.43
CA VAL A 177 -23.70 13.17 -4.99
C VAL A 177 -23.68 13.46 -6.48
N LYS A 178 -23.22 12.51 -7.27
CA LYS A 178 -23.56 12.46 -8.68
C LYS A 178 -24.91 11.77 -8.74
N GLU A 179 -25.91 12.39 -9.39
CA GLU A 179 -27.24 11.77 -9.58
C GLU A 179 -27.11 10.31 -9.99
N GLY A 180 -27.74 9.42 -9.24
CA GLY A 180 -27.76 7.98 -9.51
C GLY A 180 -26.66 7.13 -8.87
N VAL A 181 -25.73 7.71 -8.08
CA VAL A 181 -24.73 6.94 -7.33
C VAL A 181 -25.12 6.91 -5.84
N ALA A 182 -25.34 5.71 -5.30
CA ALA A 182 -25.58 5.53 -3.90
C ALA A 182 -24.38 6.08 -3.09
N TYR A 183 -24.67 6.85 -2.06
CA TYR A 183 -23.68 7.39 -1.13
C TYR A 183 -22.92 6.24 -0.46
N GLN A 184 -21.60 6.19 -0.65
CA GLN A 184 -20.73 5.26 0.04
C GLN A 184 -19.89 6.02 1.06
N GLY A 185 -20.25 5.93 2.32
CA GLY A 185 -19.39 6.35 3.41
C GLY A 185 -18.14 5.46 3.47
N SER A 186 -17.01 6.02 3.82
CA SER A 186 -15.82 5.22 4.08
C SER A 186 -15.00 5.80 5.22
N GLN A 187 -14.34 4.92 5.98
CA GLN A 187 -13.43 5.26 7.06
C GLN A 187 -12.02 4.77 6.74
N ILE A 188 -11.03 5.54 7.18
CA ILE A 188 -9.64 5.11 7.22
C ILE A 188 -9.32 4.64 8.63
N TYR A 189 -8.96 3.37 8.76
CA TYR A 189 -8.36 2.78 9.94
C TYR A 189 -6.85 2.88 9.80
N GLU A 190 -6.21 3.75 10.56
CA GLU A 190 -4.77 3.96 10.54
C GLU A 190 -4.15 3.46 11.84
N TYR A 191 -3.34 2.40 11.78
CA TYR A 191 -2.52 1.92 12.89
C TYR A 191 -1.11 2.51 12.79
N ARG A 192 -0.70 3.23 13.84
CA ARG A 192 0.71 3.62 14.01
C ARG A 192 1.45 2.49 14.69
N LEU A 193 2.10 1.65 13.90
CA LEU A 193 2.71 0.41 14.38
C LEU A 193 3.90 0.68 15.31
N ALA A 194 3.91 -0.02 16.44
CA ALA A 194 5.08 -0.15 17.31
C ALA A 194 6.05 -1.21 16.72
N PRO A 195 7.35 -1.21 17.13
CA PRO A 195 8.35 -2.13 16.59
C PRO A 195 7.98 -3.61 16.64
N ASP A 196 7.24 -4.04 17.67
CA ASP A 196 6.77 -5.42 17.82
C ASP A 196 5.75 -5.86 16.77
N PHE A 197 5.13 -4.90 16.12
CA PHE A 197 4.15 -5.09 15.04
C PHE A 197 4.68 -4.73 13.66
N TYR A 198 5.96 -4.45 13.50
CA TYR A 198 6.49 -4.13 12.18
C TYR A 198 6.35 -5.31 11.23
N PRO A 199 5.92 -5.07 9.98
CA PRO A 199 5.96 -6.10 8.96
C PRO A 199 7.40 -6.54 8.69
N LYS A 200 7.56 -7.81 8.36
CA LYS A 200 8.84 -8.41 8.00
C LYS A 200 9.15 -8.24 6.52
N PRO A 201 10.42 -8.33 6.10
CA PRO A 201 10.76 -8.37 4.69
C PRO A 201 10.04 -9.51 3.96
N GLY A 202 9.54 -9.22 2.76
CA GLY A 202 8.81 -10.18 1.95
C GLY A 202 7.29 -10.13 2.13
N ARG A 203 6.64 -11.29 2.12
CA ARG A 203 5.19 -11.41 2.21
C ARG A 203 4.70 -11.34 3.65
N ASN A 204 3.79 -10.41 3.89
CA ASN A 204 3.02 -10.27 5.11
C ASN A 204 1.54 -10.52 4.82
N TRP A 205 0.76 -10.78 5.87
CA TRP A 205 -0.67 -10.98 5.78
C TRP A 205 -1.39 -10.04 6.73
N VAL A 206 -2.30 -9.26 6.18
CA VAL A 206 -3.28 -8.50 6.96
C VAL A 206 -4.57 -9.30 6.96
N LYS A 207 -5.07 -9.63 8.14
CA LYS A 207 -6.31 -10.36 8.31
C LYS A 207 -7.33 -9.43 8.97
N VAL A 208 -8.51 -9.33 8.37
CA VAL A 208 -9.61 -8.51 8.85
C VAL A 208 -10.82 -9.42 9.09
N THR A 209 -11.35 -9.41 10.30
CA THR A 209 -12.55 -10.16 10.68
C THR A 209 -13.60 -9.21 11.19
N LEU A 210 -14.78 -9.23 10.60
CA LEU A 210 -15.96 -8.57 11.14
C LEU A 210 -16.49 -9.45 12.28
N LEU A 211 -16.39 -8.96 13.52
CA LEU A 211 -16.81 -9.72 14.70
C LEU A 211 -18.30 -9.55 14.99
N ASN A 212 -18.83 -8.36 14.71
CA ASN A 212 -20.24 -8.04 14.89
C ASN A 212 -20.69 -7.09 13.79
N LYS A 213 -21.80 -7.43 13.15
CA LYS A 213 -22.46 -6.60 12.14
C LYS A 213 -23.72 -5.97 12.73
N ASP A 214 -23.93 -4.67 12.49
CA ASP A 214 -25.18 -4.01 12.82
C ASP A 214 -26.35 -4.72 12.10
N PRO A 215 -27.32 -5.29 12.84
CA PRO A 215 -28.43 -6.03 12.25
C PRO A 215 -29.40 -5.15 11.45
N ASP A 216 -29.41 -3.84 11.72
CA ASP A 216 -30.30 -2.88 11.07
C ASP A 216 -29.79 -2.43 9.70
N VAL A 217 -28.57 -2.89 9.31
CA VAL A 217 -27.90 -2.46 8.09
C VAL A 217 -27.76 -3.61 7.10
N ASP A 218 -28.55 -3.56 6.03
CA ASP A 218 -28.45 -4.52 4.90
C ASP A 218 -27.55 -3.97 3.78
N ILE A 219 -26.32 -3.60 4.14
CA ILE A 219 -25.32 -3.13 3.19
C ILE A 219 -24.09 -4.04 3.30
N THR A 220 -23.42 -4.27 2.15
CA THR A 220 -22.16 -4.99 2.12
C THR A 220 -21.01 -4.09 2.56
N PHE A 221 -20.32 -4.48 3.62
CA PHE A 221 -19.06 -3.84 4.03
C PHE A 221 -17.92 -4.36 3.18
N GLN A 222 -16.97 -3.48 2.85
CA GLN A 222 -15.84 -3.84 2.01
C GLN A 222 -14.53 -3.25 2.52
N ILE A 223 -13.45 -4.01 2.33
CA ILE A 223 -12.10 -3.47 2.41
C ILE A 223 -11.77 -2.92 1.03
N GLY A 224 -11.70 -1.61 0.89
CA GLY A 224 -11.48 -0.94 -0.39
C GLY A 224 -10.01 -0.74 -0.73
N ASP A 225 -9.17 -0.42 0.28
CA ASP A 225 -7.74 -0.20 0.10
C ASP A 225 -6.96 -0.71 1.31
N LEU A 226 -5.70 -1.04 1.05
CA LEU A 226 -4.71 -1.34 2.08
C LEU A 226 -3.36 -0.76 1.65
N ASP A 227 -2.73 0.00 2.52
CA ASP A 227 -1.36 0.44 2.34
C ASP A 227 -0.55 0.42 3.65
N CYS A 228 0.77 0.34 3.49
CA CYS A 228 1.72 0.52 4.57
C CYS A 228 2.68 1.64 4.19
N SER A 229 2.65 2.73 4.93
CA SER A 229 3.59 3.84 4.76
C SER A 229 4.72 3.77 5.77
N ILE A 230 5.94 3.99 5.29
CA ILE A 230 7.15 3.97 6.07
C ILE A 230 7.86 5.30 5.87
N GLU A 231 8.15 5.99 6.96
CA GLU A 231 8.95 7.20 6.96
C GLU A 231 10.25 6.95 7.72
N TYR A 232 11.34 7.45 7.16
CA TYR A 232 12.67 7.31 7.73
C TYR A 232 13.23 8.65 8.20
N ARG A 233 14.17 8.59 9.17
CA ARG A 233 15.03 9.70 9.52
C ARG A 233 16.25 9.69 8.59
N LEU A 234 16.71 10.87 8.18
CA LEU A 234 17.96 11.00 7.43
C LEU A 234 19.13 10.45 8.24
N HIS A 235 19.12 10.75 9.54
CA HIS A 235 20.05 10.26 10.52
C HIS A 235 19.27 9.99 11.81
N ARG A 236 19.77 9.13 12.70
CA ARG A 236 19.12 8.83 13.99
C ARG A 236 18.82 10.07 14.84
N HIS A 237 19.55 11.16 14.63
CA HIS A 237 19.41 12.42 15.36
C HIS A 237 18.71 13.53 14.57
N PHE A 238 18.45 13.33 13.27
CA PHE A 238 17.84 14.35 12.41
C PHE A 238 16.61 13.80 11.70
N GLU A 239 15.50 14.49 11.84
CA GLU A 239 14.30 14.23 11.05
C GLU A 239 14.43 14.96 9.72
N ARG A 240 13.84 14.37 8.67
CA ARG A 240 13.61 15.09 7.42
C ARG A 240 12.56 16.17 7.68
N HIS A 241 12.94 17.41 7.56
CA HIS A 241 11.97 18.48 7.46
C HIS A 241 11.39 18.47 6.05
N PRO A 242 10.05 18.54 5.87
CA PRO A 242 9.48 18.73 4.57
C PRO A 242 9.99 20.07 4.02
N ILE A 243 10.65 20.04 2.88
CA ILE A 243 11.00 21.27 2.16
C ILE A 243 9.68 21.86 1.71
N LYS A 244 9.28 22.98 2.32
CA LYS A 244 8.15 23.78 1.87
C LYS A 244 8.65 24.59 0.68
N TYR A 245 8.20 24.25 -0.51
CA TYR A 245 8.33 25.07 -1.70
C TYR A 245 7.08 25.96 -1.85
#